data_256258033646b21667e43a35d4b3af73
#
_entry.id   256258033646b21667e43a35d4b3af73
#
_cell.length_a   1.000
_cell.length_b   1.000
_cell.length_c   1.000
_cell.angle_alpha   90.00
_cell.angle_beta   90.00
_cell.angle_gamma   90.00
#
_symmetry.space_group_name_H-M   'P 1'
#
loop_
_entity.id
_entity.type
_entity.pdbx_description
1 polymer ?
#
loop_
_entity_poly.entity_id
_entity_poly.type
_entity_poly.pdbx_seq_one_letter_code
_entity_poly.pdbx_strand_id
1 'polypeptide(L)'
;MLRMCHDHGYFREEECPICGDEGKFLMSDYELESLGRMMAGILRHFPERFNLEMDEEGFVDIYRMVSAIKRKRGDRMRWLRPNHIIGLVETDPKGRYQVENNHVRATYGHSINLKMNLPTDDIPDRLYYPTTGEEIEKHLEEGLSPKNRAMVHLSKTYSDAYEAGSHRGEEQPIILRVDADAAQNNGIIIQKAGKTVFTVEEIPPDFIYEADETDMDEEDKEEVLEESEVPQSLVEEANEVDELVSEVRKEE
;
A
#
# COMPACT_ATOMS: atom_id res chain seq x y z
N MET A 1 -14.39 -2.72 10.89
CA MET A 1 -14.78 -1.50 11.67
C MET A 1 -13.60 -0.96 12.46
N LEU A 2 -13.66 0.27 13.01
CA LEU A 2 -12.66 0.80 13.93
C LEU A 2 -13.31 1.10 15.27
N ARG A 3 -12.67 0.67 16.36
CA ARG A 3 -13.07 0.88 17.74
C ARG A 3 -11.91 1.39 18.58
N MET A 4 -12.18 1.86 19.78
CA MET A 4 -11.18 2.36 20.71
C MET A 4 -11.48 1.82 22.13
N CYS A 5 -10.57 1.02 22.66
CA CYS A 5 -10.54 0.66 24.06
C CYS A 5 -9.93 1.82 24.87
N HIS A 6 -10.46 2.05 26.08
CA HIS A 6 -9.94 3.11 26.95
C HIS A 6 -8.50 2.84 27.38
N ASP A 7 -8.15 1.59 27.62
CA ASP A 7 -6.86 1.21 28.22
C ASP A 7 -5.84 0.70 27.18
N HIS A 8 -6.32 0.20 26.01
CA HIS A 8 -5.47 -0.48 25.04
C HIS A 8 -5.42 0.17 23.63
N GLY A 9 -6.10 1.32 23.46
CA GLY A 9 -6.05 2.08 22.20
C GLY A 9 -6.99 1.56 21.12
N TYR A 10 -6.60 1.73 19.84
CA TYR A 10 -7.46 1.43 18.69
C TYR A 10 -7.32 -0.02 18.23
N PHE A 11 -8.44 -0.58 17.71
CA PHE A 11 -8.49 -1.94 17.19
C PHE A 11 -9.58 -2.07 16.12
N ARG A 12 -9.54 -3.15 15.32
CA ARG A 12 -10.46 -3.38 14.18
C ARG A 12 -11.43 -4.54 14.40
N GLU A 13 -11.22 -5.34 15.39
CA GLU A 13 -12.02 -6.48 15.78
C GLU A 13 -13.33 -6.03 16.45
N GLU A 14 -14.22 -6.96 16.80
CA GLU A 14 -15.47 -6.69 17.53
C GLU A 14 -15.20 -6.35 18.99
N GLU A 15 -14.19 -6.99 19.57
CA GLU A 15 -13.75 -6.81 20.95
C GLU A 15 -12.26 -6.50 21.00
N CYS A 16 -11.83 -5.79 22.04
CA CYS A 16 -10.43 -5.49 22.26
C CYS A 16 -9.61 -6.78 22.41
N PRO A 17 -8.58 -7.03 21.59
CA PRO A 17 -7.82 -8.28 21.62
C PRO A 17 -7.05 -8.51 22.92
N ILE A 18 -6.97 -7.49 23.80
CA ILE A 18 -6.22 -7.58 25.06
C ILE A 18 -7.15 -7.85 26.25
N CYS A 19 -8.31 -7.17 26.34
CA CYS A 19 -9.19 -7.27 27.51
C CYS A 19 -10.61 -7.75 27.22
N GLY A 20 -10.99 -7.95 25.95
CA GLY A 20 -12.32 -8.39 25.55
C GLY A 20 -13.42 -7.32 25.66
N ASP A 21 -13.08 -6.04 25.94
CA ASP A 21 -14.05 -4.96 25.97
C ASP A 21 -14.45 -4.55 24.55
N GLU A 22 -15.76 -4.36 24.30
CA GLU A 22 -16.24 -3.91 22.99
C GLU A 22 -15.64 -2.57 22.56
N GLY A 23 -15.21 -1.75 23.50
CA GLY A 23 -14.69 -0.42 23.22
C GLY A 23 -15.71 0.53 22.60
N LYS A 24 -15.30 1.75 22.38
CA LYS A 24 -16.12 2.76 21.72
C LYS A 24 -16.03 2.61 20.20
N PHE A 25 -17.17 2.42 19.54
CA PHE A 25 -17.26 2.48 18.07
C PHE A 25 -16.86 3.87 17.55
N LEU A 26 -16.01 3.92 16.52
CA LEU A 26 -15.55 5.13 15.88
C LEU A 26 -16.03 5.25 14.44
N MET A 27 -15.86 4.22 13.62
CA MET A 27 -16.29 4.19 12.22
C MET A 27 -16.47 2.76 11.68
N SER A 28 -17.35 2.62 10.70
CA SER A 28 -17.59 1.40 9.94
C SER A 28 -16.44 1.08 8.97
N ASP A 29 -16.44 -0.13 8.40
CA ASP A 29 -15.47 -0.52 7.37
C ASP A 29 -15.55 0.38 6.14
N TYR A 30 -16.76 0.71 5.70
CA TYR A 30 -16.98 1.62 4.59
C TYR A 30 -16.40 3.03 4.85
N GLU A 31 -16.61 3.58 6.04
CA GLU A 31 -16.06 4.88 6.44
C GLU A 31 -14.54 4.83 6.55
N LEU A 32 -13.99 3.74 7.11
CA LEU A 32 -12.57 3.49 7.26
C LEU A 32 -11.87 3.42 5.89
N GLU A 33 -12.43 2.67 4.97
CA GLU A 33 -11.92 2.54 3.61
C GLU A 33 -12.03 3.86 2.82
N SER A 34 -13.19 4.54 2.91
CA SER A 34 -13.41 5.84 2.28
C SER A 34 -12.44 6.90 2.78
N LEU A 35 -12.21 6.95 4.11
CA LEU A 35 -11.23 7.85 4.71
C LEU A 35 -9.81 7.49 4.27
N GLY A 36 -9.46 6.20 4.28
CA GLY A 36 -8.14 5.72 3.85
C GLY A 36 -7.82 6.09 2.42
N ARG A 37 -8.76 5.88 1.47
CA ARG A 37 -8.58 6.31 0.07
C ARG A 37 -8.40 7.82 -0.06
N MET A 38 -9.16 8.60 0.70
CA MET A 38 -9.06 10.05 0.69
C MET A 38 -7.72 10.53 1.26
N MET A 39 -7.28 9.97 2.39
CA MET A 39 -5.98 10.25 2.98
C MET A 39 -4.83 9.91 2.02
N ALA A 40 -4.89 8.76 1.36
CA ALA A 40 -3.90 8.38 0.35
C ALA A 40 -3.82 9.41 -0.78
N GLY A 41 -4.96 9.83 -1.32
CA GLY A 41 -5.00 10.87 -2.36
C GLY A 41 -4.40 12.20 -1.90
N ILE A 42 -4.78 12.68 -0.74
CA ILE A 42 -4.29 13.96 -0.18
C ILE A 42 -2.78 13.89 0.08
N LEU A 43 -2.34 12.87 0.82
CA LEU A 43 -0.96 12.81 1.31
C LEU A 43 0.06 12.41 0.25
N ARG A 44 -0.37 11.72 -0.82
CA ARG A 44 0.55 11.23 -1.86
C ARG A 44 0.58 12.05 -3.13
N HIS A 45 -0.53 12.75 -3.46
CA HIS A 45 -0.71 13.30 -4.81
C HIS A 45 -1.13 14.76 -4.87
N PHE A 46 -2.07 15.20 -4.02
CA PHE A 46 -2.70 16.52 -4.19
C PHE A 46 -3.11 17.21 -2.88
N PRO A 47 -2.18 17.47 -1.95
CA PRO A 47 -2.48 18.21 -0.71
C PRO A 47 -3.01 19.64 -1.02
N GLU A 48 -2.54 20.26 -2.09
CA GLU A 48 -2.94 21.59 -2.54
C GLU A 48 -4.44 21.68 -2.90
N ARG A 49 -5.05 20.59 -3.40
CA ARG A 49 -6.49 20.56 -3.69
C ARG A 49 -7.37 20.69 -2.44
N PHE A 50 -6.78 20.48 -1.27
CA PHE A 50 -7.42 20.65 0.04
C PHE A 50 -6.92 21.90 0.76
N ASN A 51 -6.07 22.72 0.13
CA ASN A 51 -5.38 23.86 0.73
C ASN A 51 -4.63 23.45 2.00
N LEU A 52 -3.90 22.37 1.93
CA LEU A 52 -3.06 21.86 3.00
C LEU A 52 -1.61 22.14 2.69
N GLU A 53 -0.92 22.68 3.67
CA GLU A 53 0.53 22.82 3.69
C GLU A 53 1.12 21.49 4.09
N MET A 54 2.08 21.00 3.33
CA MET A 54 2.85 19.80 3.57
C MET A 54 4.32 20.19 3.68
N ASP A 55 5.01 19.66 4.67
CA ASP A 55 6.45 19.90 4.81
C ASP A 55 7.30 19.06 3.85
N GLU A 56 8.63 19.24 3.89
CA GLU A 56 9.56 18.51 3.02
C GLU A 56 9.58 17.00 3.26
N GLU A 57 9.15 16.55 4.44
CA GLU A 57 9.05 15.14 4.83
C GLU A 57 7.63 14.54 4.59
N GLY A 58 6.70 15.32 4.06
CA GLY A 58 5.35 14.89 3.72
C GLY A 58 4.33 14.99 4.86
N PHE A 59 4.67 15.63 5.98
CA PHE A 59 3.75 15.79 7.09
C PHE A 59 2.74 16.91 6.87
N VAL A 60 1.50 16.63 7.29
CA VAL A 60 0.37 17.55 7.29
C VAL A 60 -0.25 17.57 8.69
N ASP A 61 -0.60 18.76 9.20
CA ASP A 61 -1.31 18.91 10.48
C ASP A 61 -2.68 18.21 10.43
N ILE A 62 -2.94 17.31 11.39
CA ILE A 62 -4.17 16.48 11.45
C ILE A 62 -5.42 17.36 11.62
N TYR A 63 -5.38 18.42 12.42
CA TYR A 63 -6.54 19.30 12.66
C TYR A 63 -6.88 20.10 11.40
N ARG A 64 -5.87 20.60 10.68
CA ARG A 64 -6.04 21.25 9.38
C ARG A 64 -6.61 20.28 8.35
N MET A 65 -6.10 19.04 8.31
CA MET A 65 -6.60 18.00 7.42
C MET A 65 -8.07 17.65 7.69
N VAL A 66 -8.46 17.43 8.94
CA VAL A 66 -9.86 17.21 9.34
C VAL A 66 -10.75 18.38 8.89
N SER A 67 -10.32 19.60 9.14
CA SER A 67 -11.06 20.82 8.77
C SER A 67 -11.22 20.97 7.26
N ALA A 68 -10.16 20.66 6.50
CA ALA A 68 -10.15 20.72 5.05
C ALA A 68 -11.08 19.67 4.43
N ILE A 69 -11.02 18.43 4.94
CA ILE A 69 -11.91 17.34 4.50
C ILE A 69 -13.37 17.70 4.76
N LYS A 70 -13.71 18.16 5.96
CA LYS A 70 -15.07 18.59 6.31
C LYS A 70 -15.58 19.69 5.40
N ARG A 71 -14.78 20.73 5.17
CA ARG A 71 -15.13 21.83 4.29
C ARG A 71 -15.43 21.36 2.86
N LYS A 72 -14.66 20.41 2.36
CA LYS A 72 -14.78 19.92 0.98
C LYS A 72 -15.87 18.87 0.79
N ARG A 73 -16.16 18.04 1.80
CA ARG A 73 -17.10 16.91 1.74
C ARG A 73 -18.43 17.18 2.46
N GLY A 74 -18.53 18.28 3.20
CA GLY A 74 -19.77 18.72 3.86
C GLY A 74 -20.29 17.66 4.86
N ASP A 75 -21.60 17.42 4.80
CA ASP A 75 -22.28 16.54 5.75
C ASP A 75 -21.79 15.11 5.75
N ARG A 76 -21.28 14.61 4.63
CA ARG A 76 -20.74 13.24 4.52
C ARG A 76 -19.57 12.95 5.47
N MET A 77 -18.78 13.98 5.83
CA MET A 77 -17.61 13.87 6.71
C MET A 77 -17.75 14.70 8.00
N ARG A 78 -18.99 15.06 8.39
CA ARG A 78 -19.27 15.88 9.58
C ARG A 78 -18.83 15.20 10.88
N TRP A 79 -18.88 13.87 10.91
CA TRP A 79 -18.45 13.03 12.02
C TRP A 79 -16.93 12.99 12.23
N LEU A 80 -16.13 13.24 11.19
CA LEU A 80 -14.67 13.11 11.23
C LEU A 80 -14.05 13.93 12.37
N ARG A 81 -13.10 13.35 13.08
CA ARG A 81 -12.33 13.97 14.17
C ARG A 81 -10.87 13.50 14.07
N PRO A 82 -9.90 14.16 14.74
CA PRO A 82 -8.50 13.72 14.72
C PRO A 82 -8.28 12.27 15.13
N ASN A 83 -9.01 11.78 16.15
CA ASN A 83 -8.91 10.41 16.61
C ASN A 83 -9.30 9.35 15.55
N HIS A 84 -10.13 9.69 14.57
CA HIS A 84 -10.42 8.78 13.46
C HIS A 84 -9.23 8.62 12.52
N ILE A 85 -8.48 9.70 12.28
CA ILE A 85 -7.23 9.66 11.49
C ILE A 85 -6.17 8.88 12.26
N ILE A 86 -5.97 9.19 13.55
CA ILE A 86 -4.99 8.50 14.39
C ILE A 86 -5.30 7.00 14.45
N GLY A 87 -6.56 6.63 14.75
CA GLY A 87 -6.96 5.24 14.84
C GLY A 87 -6.81 4.49 13.51
N LEU A 88 -7.11 5.14 12.37
CA LEU A 88 -6.84 4.56 11.06
C LEU A 88 -5.35 4.26 10.88
N VAL A 89 -4.49 5.20 11.22
CA VAL A 89 -3.03 5.06 11.08
C VAL A 89 -2.48 3.96 11.98
N GLU A 90 -2.84 3.97 13.27
CA GLU A 90 -2.33 3.00 14.26
C GLU A 90 -2.76 1.57 13.94
N THR A 91 -3.93 1.41 13.32
CA THR A 91 -4.48 0.10 12.96
C THR A 91 -4.27 -0.27 11.49
N ASP A 92 -3.52 0.52 10.71
CA ASP A 92 -3.31 0.21 9.30
C ASP A 92 -2.51 -1.07 9.11
N PRO A 93 -3.09 -2.13 8.49
CA PRO A 93 -2.40 -3.41 8.35
C PRO A 93 -1.16 -3.32 7.46
N LYS A 94 -1.16 -2.44 6.45
CA LYS A 94 -0.02 -2.25 5.52
C LYS A 94 1.02 -1.21 6.02
N GLY A 95 0.74 -0.48 7.10
CA GLY A 95 1.64 0.55 7.65
C GLY A 95 1.91 1.69 6.67
N ARG A 96 0.87 2.15 5.96
CA ARG A 96 0.97 3.17 4.90
C ARG A 96 1.17 4.59 5.39
N TYR A 97 1.02 4.81 6.68
CA TYR A 97 1.01 6.15 7.26
C TYR A 97 1.81 6.20 8.56
N GLN A 98 2.24 7.38 8.92
CA GLN A 98 2.90 7.69 10.20
C GLN A 98 2.24 8.91 10.83
N VAL A 99 2.05 8.87 12.15
CA VAL A 99 1.61 10.01 12.94
C VAL A 99 2.75 10.42 13.90
N GLU A 100 3.07 11.68 13.90
CA GLU A 100 4.05 12.27 14.82
C GLU A 100 3.62 13.70 15.21
N ASN A 101 3.60 14.02 16.50
CA ASN A 101 3.30 15.36 17.02
C ASN A 101 2.05 16.03 16.42
N ASN A 102 0.94 15.28 16.30
CA ASN A 102 -0.31 15.70 15.65
C ASN A 102 -0.18 15.99 14.13
N HIS A 103 0.86 15.53 13.49
CA HIS A 103 1.00 15.53 12.04
C HIS A 103 0.90 14.11 11.50
N VAL A 104 0.44 13.99 10.27
CA VAL A 104 0.30 12.70 9.57
C VAL A 104 0.95 12.79 8.20
N ARG A 105 1.66 11.73 7.81
CA ARG A 105 2.18 11.55 6.44
C ARG A 105 1.86 10.16 5.90
N ALA A 106 1.83 10.02 4.58
CA ALA A 106 2.03 8.73 3.95
C ALA A 106 3.53 8.39 3.96
N THR A 107 3.87 7.12 4.03
CA THR A 107 5.27 6.68 4.09
C THR A 107 5.81 6.23 2.73
N TYR A 108 4.91 6.00 1.76
CA TYR A 108 5.27 5.63 0.38
C TYR A 108 4.14 5.95 -0.62
N GLY A 109 4.44 5.77 -1.91
CA GLY A 109 3.47 5.90 -2.99
C GLY A 109 3.27 7.33 -3.52
N HIS A 110 4.17 8.26 -3.22
CA HIS A 110 4.10 9.66 -3.63
C HIS A 110 4.37 9.83 -5.13
N SER A 111 3.61 10.75 -5.74
CA SER A 111 3.94 11.32 -7.05
C SER A 111 4.66 12.66 -6.96
N ILE A 112 4.79 13.20 -5.75
CA ILE A 112 5.53 14.44 -5.42
C ILE A 112 6.88 14.07 -4.81
N ASN A 113 7.89 14.90 -5.05
CA ASN A 113 9.23 14.67 -4.54
C ASN A 113 9.32 15.12 -3.08
N LEU A 114 9.65 14.21 -2.18
CA LEU A 114 9.79 14.45 -0.74
C LEU A 114 11.15 13.94 -0.26
N LYS A 115 11.70 14.60 0.75
CA LYS A 115 12.93 14.20 1.41
C LYS A 115 12.62 13.44 2.69
N MET A 116 12.06 12.27 2.55
CA MET A 116 11.64 11.47 3.71
C MET A 116 12.83 10.78 4.36
N ASN A 117 12.95 10.94 5.68
CA ASN A 117 13.88 10.17 6.50
C ASN A 117 13.14 8.93 7.04
N LEU A 118 13.28 7.81 6.33
CA LEU A 118 12.71 6.51 6.72
C LEU A 118 13.82 5.58 7.21
N PRO A 119 13.49 4.57 8.07
CA PRO A 119 14.47 3.59 8.54
C PRO A 119 15.18 2.86 7.40
N THR A 120 16.48 2.63 7.56
CA THR A 120 17.34 1.89 6.63
C THR A 120 17.90 0.60 7.25
N ASP A 121 17.50 0.32 8.46
CA ASP A 121 17.79 -0.91 9.20
C ASP A 121 16.67 -1.93 9.01
N ASP A 122 16.94 -3.19 9.35
CA ASP A 122 15.98 -4.28 9.25
C ASP A 122 15.40 -4.45 7.83
N ILE A 123 16.28 -4.34 6.82
CA ILE A 123 15.97 -4.62 5.43
C ILE A 123 16.21 -6.10 5.15
N PRO A 124 15.24 -6.85 4.58
CA PRO A 124 15.47 -8.23 4.18
C PRO A 124 16.57 -8.36 3.12
N ASP A 125 17.30 -9.47 3.13
CA ASP A 125 18.35 -9.75 2.14
C ASP A 125 17.82 -9.80 0.71
N ARG A 126 16.54 -10.17 0.56
CA ARG A 126 15.82 -10.26 -0.72
C ARG A 126 14.57 -9.42 -0.67
N LEU A 127 14.30 -8.71 -1.76
CA LEU A 127 13.06 -7.96 -1.98
C LEU A 127 12.53 -8.27 -3.39
N TYR A 128 11.27 -7.96 -3.65
CA TYR A 128 10.58 -8.37 -4.86
C TYR A 128 9.93 -7.19 -5.58
N TYR A 129 9.89 -7.27 -6.92
CA TYR A 129 9.31 -6.24 -7.78
C TYR A 129 8.45 -6.88 -8.87
N PRO A 130 7.16 -6.49 -9.01
CA PRO A 130 6.31 -7.01 -10.07
C PRO A 130 6.59 -6.28 -11.39
N THR A 131 6.73 -7.05 -12.46
CA THR A 131 6.93 -6.58 -13.84
C THR A 131 6.00 -7.30 -14.81
N THR A 132 6.03 -6.91 -16.06
CA THR A 132 5.27 -7.54 -17.15
C THR A 132 6.21 -8.27 -18.10
N GLY A 133 5.66 -9.17 -18.94
CA GLY A 133 6.42 -9.84 -19.99
C GLY A 133 7.03 -8.87 -21.01
N GLU A 134 6.43 -7.69 -21.19
CA GLU A 134 6.98 -6.66 -22.12
C GLU A 134 8.14 -5.87 -21.51
N GLU A 135 8.20 -5.77 -20.19
CA GLU A 135 9.16 -4.92 -19.48
C GLU A 135 10.32 -5.69 -18.81
N ILE A 136 10.21 -7.02 -18.70
CA ILE A 136 11.17 -7.84 -17.97
C ILE A 136 12.61 -7.72 -18.56
N GLU A 137 12.76 -7.85 -19.87
CA GLU A 137 14.08 -7.74 -20.52
C GLU A 137 14.70 -6.38 -20.23
N LYS A 138 13.90 -5.31 -20.33
CA LYS A 138 14.36 -3.96 -20.04
C LYS A 138 14.82 -3.81 -18.58
N HIS A 139 14.08 -4.37 -17.63
CA HIS A 139 14.45 -4.29 -16.21
C HIS A 139 15.74 -5.09 -15.90
N LEU A 140 15.93 -6.23 -16.56
CA LEU A 140 17.15 -7.03 -16.42
C LEU A 140 18.39 -6.39 -17.09
N GLU A 141 18.18 -5.56 -18.12
CA GLU A 141 19.28 -4.87 -18.81
C GLU A 141 19.58 -3.48 -18.24
N GLU A 142 18.55 -2.69 -17.91
CA GLU A 142 18.69 -1.28 -17.51
C GLU A 142 18.54 -1.06 -16.00
N GLY A 143 18.02 -2.03 -15.26
CA GLY A 143 17.70 -1.89 -13.84
C GLY A 143 16.28 -1.36 -13.57
N LEU A 144 16.00 -1.09 -12.29
CA LEU A 144 14.74 -0.52 -11.85
C LEU A 144 14.88 0.97 -11.58
N SER A 145 14.05 1.77 -12.20
CA SER A 145 13.95 3.22 -12.00
C SER A 145 12.51 3.66 -11.79
N PRO A 146 12.27 4.79 -11.11
CA PRO A 146 10.93 5.33 -10.89
C PRO A 146 10.25 5.66 -12.23
N LYS A 147 8.95 5.29 -12.35
CA LYS A 147 8.12 5.63 -13.53
C LYS A 147 7.15 6.78 -13.20
N ASN A 148 6.03 6.45 -12.57
CA ASN A 148 4.95 7.40 -12.23
C ASN A 148 4.99 7.82 -10.74
N ARG A 149 6.00 7.42 -10.02
CA ARG A 149 6.21 7.71 -8.59
C ARG A 149 7.60 8.29 -8.38
N ALA A 150 7.84 8.86 -7.21
CA ALA A 150 9.14 9.45 -6.87
C ALA A 150 10.24 8.40 -6.59
N MET A 151 9.85 7.17 -6.23
CA MET A 151 10.75 6.08 -5.84
C MET A 151 10.29 4.76 -6.46
N VAL A 152 11.22 3.82 -6.61
CA VAL A 152 10.91 2.40 -6.85
C VAL A 152 10.34 1.81 -5.57
N HIS A 153 9.32 0.94 -5.70
CA HIS A 153 8.68 0.27 -4.57
C HIS A 153 8.95 -1.23 -4.69
N LEU A 154 9.57 -1.78 -3.66
CA LEU A 154 9.87 -3.19 -3.53
C LEU A 154 8.98 -3.80 -2.46
N SER A 155 8.61 -5.05 -2.62
CA SER A 155 7.81 -5.83 -1.69
C SER A 155 8.67 -6.75 -0.84
N LYS A 156 8.20 -7.08 0.37
CA LYS A 156 8.91 -7.96 1.30
C LYS A 156 8.93 -9.41 0.83
N THR A 157 7.79 -9.89 0.32
CA THR A 157 7.60 -11.27 -0.11
C THR A 157 7.23 -11.35 -1.58
N TYR A 158 7.30 -12.55 -2.15
CA TYR A 158 6.84 -12.85 -3.50
C TYR A 158 5.34 -12.53 -3.64
N SER A 159 4.51 -13.02 -2.69
CA SER A 159 3.06 -12.78 -2.65
C SER A 159 2.70 -11.30 -2.58
N ASP A 160 3.35 -10.52 -1.69
CA ASP A 160 3.15 -9.06 -1.64
C ASP A 160 3.45 -8.39 -2.99
N ALA A 161 4.44 -8.88 -3.74
CA ALA A 161 4.79 -8.36 -5.05
C ALA A 161 3.76 -8.75 -6.10
N TYR A 162 3.29 -10.00 -6.07
CA TYR A 162 2.24 -10.51 -6.94
C TYR A 162 0.94 -9.73 -6.74
N GLU A 163 0.47 -9.57 -5.49
CA GLU A 163 -0.69 -8.73 -5.14
C GLU A 163 -0.53 -7.29 -5.67
N ALA A 164 0.67 -6.72 -5.52
CA ALA A 164 0.93 -5.37 -5.99
C ALA A 164 0.91 -5.24 -7.52
N GLY A 165 1.31 -6.27 -8.26
CA GLY A 165 1.22 -6.37 -9.72
C GLY A 165 -0.22 -6.48 -10.18
N SER A 166 -0.97 -7.42 -9.62
CA SER A 166 -2.39 -7.66 -9.93
C SER A 166 -3.24 -6.40 -9.70
N HIS A 167 -2.98 -5.65 -8.63
CA HIS A 167 -3.65 -4.36 -8.38
C HIS A 167 -3.32 -3.26 -9.40
N ARG A 168 -2.28 -3.42 -10.23
CA ARG A 168 -1.98 -2.52 -11.35
C ARG A 168 -2.67 -2.91 -12.65
N GLY A 169 -3.43 -4.00 -12.64
CA GLY A 169 -4.16 -4.52 -13.81
C GLY A 169 -3.41 -5.60 -14.59
N GLU A 170 -2.33 -6.15 -14.02
CA GLU A 170 -1.62 -7.27 -14.60
C GLU A 170 -2.29 -8.58 -14.15
N GLU A 171 -2.84 -9.34 -15.06
CA GLU A 171 -3.50 -10.63 -14.76
C GLU A 171 -2.49 -11.68 -14.26
N GLN A 172 -1.26 -11.66 -14.81
CA GLN A 172 -0.17 -12.56 -14.41
C GLN A 172 1.16 -11.77 -14.33
N PRO A 173 1.42 -11.09 -13.22
CA PRO A 173 2.66 -10.36 -13.06
C PRO A 173 3.86 -11.31 -12.94
N ILE A 174 4.94 -11.01 -13.66
CA ILE A 174 6.23 -11.66 -13.46
C ILE A 174 6.92 -11.00 -12.29
N ILE A 175 7.55 -11.77 -11.43
CA ILE A 175 8.21 -11.25 -10.25
C ILE A 175 9.72 -11.27 -10.44
N LEU A 176 10.33 -10.12 -10.21
CA LEU A 176 11.79 -9.98 -10.13
C LEU A 176 12.21 -10.01 -8.67
N ARG A 177 13.30 -10.72 -8.38
CA ARG A 177 14.01 -10.70 -7.11
C ARG A 177 15.11 -9.66 -7.15
N VAL A 178 15.22 -8.88 -6.09
CA VAL A 178 16.30 -7.93 -5.85
C VAL A 178 17.18 -8.46 -4.72
N ASP A 179 18.48 -8.60 -4.96
CA ASP A 179 19.49 -8.88 -3.93
C ASP A 179 19.75 -7.60 -3.14
N ALA A 180 18.93 -7.38 -2.11
CA ALA A 180 18.96 -6.17 -1.32
C ALA A 180 20.18 -6.08 -0.42
N ASP A 181 20.71 -7.22 0.07
CA ASP A 181 21.96 -7.25 0.84
C ASP A 181 23.14 -6.81 -0.03
N ALA A 182 23.30 -7.41 -1.22
CA ALA A 182 24.36 -7.01 -2.14
C ALA A 182 24.23 -5.55 -2.57
N ALA A 183 23.00 -5.07 -2.85
CA ALA A 183 22.75 -3.68 -3.21
C ALA A 183 23.16 -2.71 -2.09
N GLN A 184 22.76 -2.97 -0.84
CA GLN A 184 23.15 -2.16 0.32
C GLN A 184 24.66 -2.17 0.56
N ASN A 185 25.32 -3.33 0.44
CA ASN A 185 26.78 -3.47 0.55
C ASN A 185 27.53 -2.68 -0.55
N ASN A 186 26.87 -2.37 -1.67
CA ASN A 186 27.37 -1.48 -2.73
C ASN A 186 26.92 -0.03 -2.60
N GLY A 187 26.35 0.36 -1.44
CA GLY A 187 26.03 1.74 -1.11
C GLY A 187 24.64 2.22 -1.58
N ILE A 188 23.78 1.31 -2.04
CA ILE A 188 22.40 1.64 -2.40
C ILE A 188 21.57 1.76 -1.12
N ILE A 189 20.89 2.90 -0.96
CA ILE A 189 20.07 3.17 0.23
C ILE A 189 18.66 2.64 0.00
N ILE A 190 18.30 1.56 0.66
CA ILE A 190 16.94 1.01 0.69
C ILE A 190 16.30 1.43 2.01
N GLN A 191 15.07 1.94 1.96
CA GLN A 191 14.33 2.45 3.10
C GLN A 191 13.09 1.61 3.38
N LYS A 192 12.81 1.34 4.65
CA LYS A 192 11.59 0.64 5.09
C LYS A 192 10.43 1.63 5.14
N ALA A 193 9.55 1.57 4.17
CA ALA A 193 8.45 2.53 4.00
C ALA A 193 7.11 2.03 4.57
N GLY A 194 6.95 0.74 4.74
CA GLY A 194 5.75 0.11 5.32
C GLY A 194 6.10 -1.19 6.01
N LYS A 195 5.09 -1.98 6.37
CA LYS A 195 5.31 -3.31 6.96
C LYS A 195 5.90 -4.29 5.96
N THR A 196 5.45 -4.20 4.70
CA THR A 196 5.86 -5.08 3.61
C THR A 196 6.39 -4.30 2.39
N VAL A 197 6.55 -2.98 2.49
CA VAL A 197 6.96 -2.11 1.38
C VAL A 197 8.26 -1.40 1.72
N PHE A 198 9.19 -1.44 0.77
CA PHE A 198 10.49 -0.78 0.81
C PHE A 198 10.61 0.18 -0.38
N THR A 199 11.39 1.24 -0.22
CA THR A 199 11.59 2.23 -1.27
C THR A 199 13.07 2.45 -1.53
N VAL A 200 13.41 2.70 -2.79
CA VAL A 200 14.77 2.98 -3.24
C VAL A 200 14.71 3.94 -4.44
N GLU A 201 15.75 4.74 -4.65
CA GLU A 201 15.80 5.63 -5.81
C GLU A 201 15.89 4.84 -7.11
N GLU A 202 16.84 3.91 -7.19
CA GLU A 202 17.06 3.03 -8.35
C GLU A 202 17.76 1.74 -7.91
N ILE A 203 17.61 0.67 -8.69
CA ILE A 203 18.38 -0.59 -8.54
C ILE A 203 19.07 -0.88 -9.85
N PRO A 204 20.42 -0.96 -9.88
CA PRO A 204 21.18 -1.42 -11.04
C PRO A 204 20.86 -2.87 -11.42
N PRO A 205 21.02 -3.23 -12.72
CA PRO A 205 20.69 -4.57 -13.20
C PRO A 205 21.50 -5.69 -12.53
N ASP A 206 22.70 -5.42 -12.04
CA ASP A 206 23.58 -6.40 -11.38
C ASP A 206 22.96 -7.04 -10.11
N PHE A 207 21.93 -6.42 -9.54
CA PHE A 207 21.25 -6.88 -8.33
C PHE A 207 19.85 -7.43 -8.60
N ILE A 208 19.46 -7.63 -9.88
CA ILE A 208 18.11 -8.01 -10.27
C ILE A 208 18.16 -9.38 -10.96
N TYR A 209 17.26 -10.26 -10.55
CA TYR A 209 17.12 -11.61 -11.08
C TYR A 209 15.64 -11.92 -11.29
N GLU A 210 15.30 -12.80 -12.21
CA GLU A 210 13.97 -13.37 -12.26
C GLU A 210 13.77 -14.26 -11.02
N ALA A 211 12.63 -14.08 -10.33
CA ALA A 211 12.32 -14.91 -9.17
C ALA A 211 11.96 -16.33 -9.61
N ASP A 212 12.36 -17.32 -8.81
CA ASP A 212 12.11 -18.72 -9.07
C ASP A 212 11.30 -19.38 -7.92
N GLU A 213 11.00 -20.66 -8.04
CA GLU A 213 10.22 -21.41 -7.04
C GLU A 213 10.83 -21.40 -5.62
N THR A 214 12.12 -21.11 -5.49
CA THR A 214 12.80 -21.02 -4.18
C THR A 214 12.57 -19.68 -3.48
N ASP A 215 12.05 -18.70 -4.21
CA ASP A 215 11.68 -17.38 -3.70
C ASP A 215 10.23 -17.36 -3.17
N MET A 216 9.45 -18.39 -3.47
CA MET A 216 8.09 -18.59 -2.98
C MET A 216 8.11 -19.28 -1.62
N ASP A 217 7.34 -18.78 -0.66
CA ASP A 217 7.09 -19.52 0.58
C ASP A 217 6.01 -20.63 0.37
N GLU A 218 5.70 -21.39 1.43
CA GLU A 218 4.76 -22.50 1.32
C GLU A 218 3.33 -22.01 1.05
N GLU A 219 2.95 -20.84 1.57
CA GLU A 219 1.64 -20.21 1.32
C GLU A 219 1.54 -19.72 -0.12
N ASP A 220 2.60 -19.08 -0.65
CA ASP A 220 2.69 -18.66 -2.06
C ASP A 220 2.51 -19.85 -3.03
N LYS A 221 3.11 -21.01 -2.70
CA LYS A 221 3.03 -22.22 -3.53
C LYS A 221 1.63 -22.82 -3.54
N GLU A 222 0.92 -22.82 -2.43
CA GLU A 222 -0.45 -23.29 -2.34
C GLU A 222 -1.38 -22.41 -3.18
N GLU A 223 -1.26 -21.07 -3.11
CA GLU A 223 -2.08 -20.11 -3.84
C GLU A 223 -1.88 -20.23 -5.37
N VAL A 224 -0.63 -20.36 -5.83
CA VAL A 224 -0.30 -20.56 -7.25
C VAL A 224 -0.83 -21.90 -7.76
N LEU A 225 -0.82 -22.95 -6.93
CA LEU A 225 -1.36 -24.26 -7.28
C LEU A 225 -2.90 -24.24 -7.39
N GLU A 226 -3.59 -23.55 -6.46
CA GLU A 226 -5.04 -23.42 -6.51
C GLU A 226 -5.50 -22.62 -7.74
N GLU A 227 -4.82 -21.53 -8.10
CA GLU A 227 -5.12 -20.78 -9.33
C GLU A 227 -4.86 -21.59 -10.62
N SER A 228 -3.85 -22.46 -10.60
CA SER A 228 -3.54 -23.33 -11.76
C SER A 228 -4.53 -24.48 -11.96
N GLU A 229 -5.24 -24.88 -10.90
CA GLU A 229 -6.24 -25.96 -10.93
C GLU A 229 -7.67 -25.47 -11.26
N VAL A 230 -7.91 -24.15 -11.31
CA VAL A 230 -9.22 -23.61 -11.73
C VAL A 230 -9.42 -23.89 -13.22
N PRO A 231 -10.42 -24.72 -13.61
CA PRO A 231 -10.68 -25.02 -15.02
C PRO A 231 -10.99 -23.73 -15.79
N GLN A 232 -10.36 -23.54 -16.95
CA GLN A 232 -10.61 -22.38 -17.83
C GLN A 232 -12.11 -22.13 -18.10
N SER A 233 -12.94 -23.18 -18.07
CA SER A 233 -14.40 -23.07 -18.22
C SER A 233 -15.09 -22.28 -17.10
N LEU A 234 -14.56 -22.28 -15.88
CA LEU A 234 -15.12 -21.50 -14.77
C LEU A 234 -14.68 -20.02 -14.80
N VAL A 235 -13.51 -19.76 -15.36
CA VAL A 235 -13.02 -18.39 -15.60
C VAL A 235 -13.83 -17.73 -16.74
N GLU A 236 -14.16 -18.47 -17.79
CA GLU A 236 -15.00 -17.99 -18.88
C GLU A 236 -16.43 -17.70 -18.42
N GLU A 237 -17.05 -18.56 -17.58
CA GLU A 237 -18.38 -18.32 -16.99
C GLU A 237 -18.39 -17.08 -16.06
N ALA A 238 -17.34 -16.85 -15.28
CA ALA A 238 -17.24 -15.67 -14.41
C ALA A 238 -17.12 -14.37 -15.23
N ASN A 239 -16.34 -14.38 -16.31
CA ASN A 239 -16.19 -13.24 -17.22
C ASN A 239 -17.48 -12.92 -17.98
N GLU A 240 -18.26 -13.93 -18.42
CA GLU A 240 -19.58 -13.70 -19.04
C GLU A 240 -20.56 -13.04 -18.08
N VAL A 241 -20.53 -13.40 -16.78
CA VAL A 241 -21.39 -12.79 -15.75
C VAL A 241 -21.00 -11.34 -15.51
N ASP A 242 -19.72 -11.00 -15.46
CA ASP A 242 -19.23 -9.62 -15.26
C ASP A 242 -19.52 -8.73 -16.49
N GLU A 243 -19.45 -9.26 -17.72
CA GLU A 243 -19.88 -8.54 -18.93
C GLU A 243 -21.39 -8.22 -18.89
N LEU A 244 -22.22 -9.21 -18.55
CA LEU A 244 -23.67 -9.00 -18.40
C LEU A 244 -24.03 -7.98 -17.32
N VAL A 245 -23.34 -8.00 -16.19
CA VAL A 245 -23.52 -6.99 -15.11
C VAL A 245 -23.08 -5.61 -15.55
N SER A 246 -22.03 -5.51 -16.38
CA SER A 246 -21.55 -4.23 -16.92
C SER A 246 -22.48 -3.64 -17.99
N GLU A 247 -23.13 -4.46 -18.78
CA GLU A 247 -24.12 -4.02 -19.78
C GLU A 247 -25.40 -3.50 -19.12
N VAL A 248 -25.90 -4.20 -18.09
CA VAL A 248 -27.11 -3.75 -17.34
C VAL A 248 -26.85 -2.40 -16.63
N ARG A 249 -25.63 -2.11 -16.20
CA ARG A 249 -25.27 -0.82 -15.59
C ARG A 249 -25.11 0.35 -16.57
N LYS A 250 -25.07 0.08 -17.87
CA LYS A 250 -25.00 1.12 -18.92
C LYS A 250 -26.38 1.53 -19.47
N GLU A 251 -27.42 0.76 -19.15
CA GLU A 251 -28.79 1.04 -19.59
C GLU A 251 -29.66 1.75 -18.52
N GLU A 252 -29.12 1.99 -17.30
CA GLU A 252 -29.72 2.85 -16.26
C GLU A 252 -29.01 4.24 -16.19
#